data_1d148fc920ebc0a5b98054f87d34682a
#
_entry.id   1d148fc920ebc0a5b98054f87d34682a
#
_cell.length_a   1.000
_cell.length_b   1.000
_cell.length_c   1.000
_cell.angle_alpha   90.00
_cell.angle_beta   90.00
_cell.angle_gamma   90.00
#
_symmetry.space_group_name_H-M   'P 1'
#
loop_
_entity.id
_entity.type
_entity.pdbx_description
1 polymer ?
#
loop_
_entity_poly.entity_id
_entity_poly.type
_entity_poly.pdbx_seq_one_letter_code
_entity_poly.pdbx_strand_id
1 'polypeptide(L)'
;VNKQKKIISELESINKVMNIEKPYRITLLETDIPIEFKADALKKVNLLSFMSPETGEYYKIKQWVDTFMRIPFGKHKNLPLSITDGPEKCSEFISNAKKTLDEAVYGLEDAKMQILQMIGQWIANPDSVGTAIAIKGPMGTGKTTLVKEGVSKILNRPFAFLALGGATDSSFLEGHSYTYEGSSWGKIIDILIQCQCMNPVIYFDELDKVSGTPKGEEIIGILTHLTDTTQNTQFHDKYFSNMDFNLSKALFIFSYNDEKKVNPILRDRMYKITTKGYDSKEKIAISQKYLIPKIRDLVKFEDDNIIIPDETIKFLCDNMTNGEKGVRNLKRCLEIIYSKLNLFRLTDGETELFDNEKSFKIEFPFTVTTSVVEKLIKKNDENKIPFGMYI
;
A
#
# COMPACT_ATOMS: atom_id res chain seq x y z
N VAL A 1 23.68 -21.36 26.92
CA VAL A 1 22.79 -22.44 26.39
C VAL A 1 21.52 -21.84 25.76
N ASN A 2 20.80 -20.91 26.43
CA ASN A 2 19.55 -20.34 25.89
C ASN A 2 19.76 -19.44 24.66
N LYS A 3 20.87 -18.70 24.59
CA LYS A 3 21.19 -17.82 23.45
C LYS A 3 21.56 -18.63 22.18
N GLN A 4 22.27 -19.75 22.37
CA GLN A 4 22.60 -20.66 21.26
C GLN A 4 21.37 -21.39 20.72
N LYS A 5 20.46 -21.85 21.58
CA LYS A 5 19.19 -22.47 21.15
C LYS A 5 18.32 -21.48 20.37
N LYS A 6 18.26 -20.21 20.77
CA LYS A 6 17.53 -19.16 20.06
C LYS A 6 18.14 -18.88 18.68
N ILE A 7 19.47 -18.83 18.59
CA ILE A 7 20.18 -18.64 17.31
C ILE A 7 19.96 -19.86 16.38
N ILE A 8 20.00 -21.08 16.89
CA ILE A 8 19.75 -22.28 16.11
C ILE A 8 18.31 -22.30 15.61
N SER A 9 17.31 -22.01 16.45
CA SER A 9 15.90 -21.94 16.00
C SER A 9 15.66 -20.82 14.98
N GLU A 10 16.37 -19.72 15.09
CA GLU A 10 16.30 -18.62 14.12
C GLU A 10 16.99 -18.99 12.80
N LEU A 11 18.12 -19.68 12.84
CA LEU A 11 18.78 -20.24 11.66
C LEU A 11 17.90 -21.30 10.97
N GLU A 12 17.23 -22.16 11.72
CA GLU A 12 16.29 -23.14 11.18
C GLU A 12 15.09 -22.45 10.51
N SER A 13 14.55 -21.38 11.10
CA SER A 13 13.48 -20.60 10.50
C SER A 13 13.93 -19.85 9.25
N ILE A 14 15.14 -19.30 9.25
CA ILE A 14 15.75 -18.66 8.08
C ILE A 14 15.99 -19.71 6.97
N ASN A 15 16.53 -20.87 7.33
CA ASN A 15 16.74 -21.96 6.37
C ASN A 15 15.41 -22.49 5.77
N LYS A 16 14.33 -22.54 6.56
CA LYS A 16 12.99 -22.88 6.03
C LYS A 16 12.47 -21.86 5.02
N VAL A 17 12.82 -20.61 5.17
CA VAL A 17 12.46 -19.56 4.20
C VAL A 17 13.37 -19.59 2.97
N MET A 18 14.65 -19.95 3.14
CA MET A 18 15.65 -19.98 2.08
C MET A 18 15.68 -21.28 1.30
N ASN A 19 15.42 -22.41 1.94
CA ASN A 19 15.46 -23.72 1.28
C ASN A 19 14.15 -24.01 0.58
N ILE A 20 14.25 -24.26 -0.73
CA ILE A 20 13.27 -25.08 -1.43
C ILE A 20 13.47 -26.50 -0.88
N GLU A 21 12.72 -26.86 0.16
CA GLU A 21 12.84 -28.16 0.87
C GLU A 21 12.58 -29.37 -0.06
N LYS A 22 12.03 -29.10 -1.26
CA LYS A 22 11.69 -30.11 -2.26
C LYS A 22 12.50 -29.92 -3.53
N PRO A 23 12.95 -31.03 -4.19
CA PRO A 23 13.54 -30.94 -5.51
C PRO A 23 12.62 -30.20 -6.49
N TYR A 24 13.16 -29.32 -7.34
CA TYR A 24 12.41 -28.52 -8.31
C TYR A 24 11.38 -29.33 -9.11
N ARG A 25 11.72 -30.57 -9.49
CA ARG A 25 10.83 -31.47 -10.24
C ARG A 25 9.56 -31.82 -9.46
N ILE A 26 9.69 -32.08 -8.16
CA ILE A 26 8.55 -32.39 -7.29
C ILE A 26 7.67 -31.15 -7.11
N THR A 27 8.28 -29.99 -6.84
CA THR A 27 7.56 -28.70 -6.71
C THR A 27 6.78 -28.38 -7.99
N LEU A 28 7.36 -28.59 -9.18
CA LEU A 28 6.68 -28.39 -10.46
C LEU A 28 5.46 -29.30 -10.63
N LEU A 29 5.54 -30.57 -10.18
CA LEU A 29 4.44 -31.52 -10.33
C LEU A 29 3.29 -31.25 -9.34
N GLU A 30 3.61 -30.81 -8.13
CA GLU A 30 2.63 -30.59 -7.07
C GLU A 30 1.90 -29.21 -7.20
N THR A 31 2.47 -28.26 -7.91
CA THR A 31 1.88 -26.91 -8.07
C THR A 31 0.90 -26.85 -9.25
N ASP A 32 -0.13 -26.00 -9.13
CA ASP A 32 -1.11 -25.75 -10.19
C ASP A 32 -0.57 -24.74 -11.23
N ILE A 33 0.53 -25.14 -11.88
CA ILE A 33 1.19 -24.36 -12.94
C ILE A 33 0.67 -24.86 -14.30
N PRO A 34 0.38 -23.99 -15.26
CA PRO A 34 0.05 -24.39 -16.62
C PRO A 34 1.10 -25.31 -17.22
N ILE A 35 0.68 -26.34 -17.97
CA ILE A 35 1.57 -27.41 -18.44
C ILE A 35 2.69 -26.89 -19.35
N GLU A 36 2.41 -25.85 -20.12
CA GLU A 36 3.37 -25.17 -20.99
C GLU A 36 4.49 -24.51 -20.16
N PHE A 37 4.13 -23.82 -19.06
CA PHE A 37 5.10 -23.21 -18.16
C PHE A 37 5.90 -24.25 -17.39
N LYS A 38 5.26 -25.37 -16.99
CA LYS A 38 5.97 -26.53 -16.40
C LYS A 38 7.02 -27.07 -17.35
N ALA A 39 6.68 -27.19 -18.65
CA ALA A 39 7.61 -27.74 -19.66
C ALA A 39 8.84 -26.81 -19.84
N ASP A 40 8.65 -25.50 -19.89
CA ASP A 40 9.75 -24.55 -20.02
C ASP A 40 10.62 -24.49 -18.77
N ALA A 41 10.01 -24.52 -17.59
CA ALA A 41 10.74 -24.57 -16.33
C ALA A 41 11.52 -25.90 -16.20
N LEU A 42 10.93 -27.01 -16.59
CA LEU A 42 11.60 -28.33 -16.56
C LEU A 42 12.81 -28.39 -17.48
N LYS A 43 12.74 -27.78 -18.68
CA LYS A 43 13.92 -27.64 -19.58
C LYS A 43 15.07 -26.92 -18.87
N LYS A 44 14.80 -25.82 -18.18
CA LYS A 44 15.81 -25.05 -17.43
C LYS A 44 16.34 -25.82 -16.22
N VAL A 45 15.48 -26.53 -15.49
CA VAL A 45 15.88 -27.40 -14.36
C VAL A 45 16.80 -28.54 -14.86
N ASN A 46 16.47 -29.14 -16.00
CA ASN A 46 17.32 -30.15 -16.60
C ASN A 46 18.66 -29.57 -17.04
N LEU A 47 18.67 -28.38 -17.65
CA LEU A 47 19.91 -27.71 -18.06
C LEU A 47 20.83 -27.44 -16.86
N LEU A 48 20.30 -26.98 -15.72
CA LEU A 48 21.06 -26.80 -14.48
C LEU A 48 21.80 -28.09 -14.03
N SER A 49 21.22 -29.25 -14.28
CA SER A 49 21.81 -30.55 -13.89
C SER A 49 23.08 -30.87 -14.67
N PHE A 50 23.30 -30.29 -15.84
CA PHE A 50 24.45 -30.50 -16.70
C PHE A 50 25.48 -29.35 -16.67
N MET A 51 25.17 -28.23 -15.98
CA MET A 51 26.04 -27.06 -15.94
C MET A 51 26.94 -27.08 -14.72
N SER A 52 28.17 -26.56 -14.88
CA SER A 52 29.06 -26.31 -13.75
C SER A 52 28.56 -25.15 -12.90
N PRO A 53 28.47 -25.32 -11.57
CA PRO A 53 28.08 -24.22 -10.65
C PRO A 53 29.01 -23.00 -10.64
N GLU A 54 30.17 -23.10 -11.24
CA GLU A 54 31.17 -22.02 -11.29
C GLU A 54 30.92 -21.00 -12.42
N THR A 55 29.95 -21.27 -13.30
CA THR A 55 29.66 -20.41 -14.45
C THR A 55 28.61 -19.34 -14.11
N GLY A 56 28.79 -18.13 -14.60
CA GLY A 56 27.78 -17.05 -14.44
C GLY A 56 26.43 -17.41 -15.03
N GLU A 57 26.40 -18.20 -16.11
CA GLU A 57 25.16 -18.66 -16.74
C GLU A 57 24.36 -19.62 -15.83
N TYR A 58 25.06 -20.46 -15.04
CA TYR A 58 24.41 -21.29 -14.03
C TYR A 58 23.60 -20.46 -13.04
N TYR A 59 24.18 -19.39 -12.53
CA TYR A 59 23.50 -18.52 -11.56
C TYR A 59 22.30 -17.77 -12.17
N LYS A 60 22.38 -17.35 -13.43
CA LYS A 60 21.25 -16.72 -14.12
C LYS A 60 20.06 -17.67 -14.24
N ILE A 61 20.32 -18.90 -14.71
CA ILE A 61 19.26 -19.90 -14.87
C ILE A 61 18.73 -20.35 -13.51
N LYS A 62 19.60 -20.52 -12.52
CA LYS A 62 19.18 -20.86 -11.15
C LYS A 62 18.29 -19.76 -10.57
N GLN A 63 18.66 -18.50 -10.67
CA GLN A 63 17.83 -17.37 -10.22
C GLN A 63 16.48 -17.34 -10.91
N TRP A 64 16.45 -17.63 -12.22
CA TRP A 64 15.20 -17.72 -12.96
C TRP A 64 14.31 -18.83 -12.41
N VAL A 65 14.85 -20.05 -12.21
CA VAL A 65 14.12 -21.20 -11.66
C VAL A 65 13.65 -20.93 -10.24
N ASP A 66 14.52 -20.42 -9.37
CA ASP A 66 14.19 -20.12 -7.97
C ASP A 66 13.04 -19.09 -7.90
N THR A 67 13.08 -18.06 -8.73
CA THR A 67 12.02 -17.03 -8.78
C THR A 67 10.72 -17.60 -9.33
N PHE A 68 10.79 -18.40 -10.40
CA PHE A 68 9.63 -19.04 -11.00
C PHE A 68 8.88 -19.93 -9.98
N MET A 69 9.62 -20.71 -9.19
CA MET A 69 9.04 -21.59 -8.16
C MET A 69 8.34 -20.83 -7.03
N ARG A 70 8.67 -19.56 -6.86
CA ARG A 70 8.04 -18.70 -5.84
C ARG A 70 6.75 -18.04 -6.30
N ILE A 71 6.46 -18.04 -7.61
CA ILE A 71 5.23 -17.46 -8.15
C ILE A 71 4.04 -18.31 -7.68
N PRO A 72 3.01 -17.70 -7.09
CA PRO A 72 1.88 -18.43 -6.47
C PRO A 72 0.83 -18.85 -7.51
N PHE A 73 1.21 -19.59 -8.54
CA PHE A 73 0.30 -20.05 -9.58
C PHE A 73 -0.92 -20.76 -8.98
N GLY A 74 -2.10 -20.53 -9.53
CA GLY A 74 -3.37 -21.13 -9.10
C GLY A 74 -3.89 -20.66 -7.73
N LYS A 75 -3.08 -19.95 -6.94
CA LYS A 75 -3.49 -19.50 -5.60
C LYS A 75 -4.27 -18.20 -5.69
N HIS A 76 -5.59 -18.29 -5.50
CA HIS A 76 -6.48 -17.13 -5.45
C HIS A 76 -7.12 -17.02 -4.07
N LYS A 77 -7.29 -15.78 -3.59
CA LYS A 77 -8.06 -15.47 -2.38
C LYS A 77 -9.46 -15.02 -2.81
N ASN A 78 -10.41 -15.93 -2.71
CA ASN A 78 -11.80 -15.66 -3.05
C ASN A 78 -12.54 -15.02 -1.88
N LEU A 79 -13.66 -14.33 -2.16
CA LEU A 79 -14.59 -13.91 -1.12
C LEU A 79 -15.10 -15.14 -0.36
N PRO A 80 -15.25 -15.04 0.97
CA PRO A 80 -15.74 -16.16 1.78
C PRO A 80 -17.22 -16.44 1.60
N LEU A 81 -17.90 -15.67 0.74
CA LEU A 81 -19.34 -15.64 0.59
C LEU A 81 -19.74 -15.50 -0.88
N SER A 82 -20.84 -16.16 -1.26
CA SER A 82 -21.52 -16.01 -2.55
C SER A 82 -23.03 -15.82 -2.33
N ILE A 83 -23.75 -15.41 -3.37
CA ILE A 83 -25.20 -15.21 -3.32
C ILE A 83 -25.97 -16.50 -2.92
N THR A 84 -25.39 -17.66 -3.16
CA THR A 84 -25.96 -18.97 -2.83
C THR A 84 -25.97 -19.26 -1.32
N ASP A 85 -25.21 -18.51 -0.52
CA ASP A 85 -25.15 -18.67 0.93
C ASP A 85 -26.37 -18.09 1.68
N GLY A 86 -27.23 -17.40 0.95
CA GLY A 86 -28.50 -16.86 1.43
C GLY A 86 -28.45 -15.35 1.78
N PRO A 87 -29.62 -14.70 1.78
CA PRO A 87 -29.72 -13.24 1.94
C PRO A 87 -29.27 -12.75 3.32
N GLU A 88 -29.48 -13.53 4.38
CA GLU A 88 -29.11 -13.13 5.75
C GLU A 88 -27.61 -12.99 5.89
N LYS A 89 -26.82 -13.97 5.42
CA LYS A 89 -25.36 -13.92 5.45
C LYS A 89 -24.80 -12.81 4.55
N CYS A 90 -25.41 -12.60 3.39
CA CYS A 90 -25.02 -11.50 2.49
C CYS A 90 -25.27 -10.13 3.16
N SER A 91 -26.40 -9.95 3.82
CA SER A 91 -26.73 -8.72 4.55
C SER A 91 -25.76 -8.47 5.70
N GLU A 92 -25.44 -9.50 6.49
CA GLU A 92 -24.45 -9.41 7.56
C GLU A 92 -23.07 -9.05 7.04
N PHE A 93 -22.61 -9.68 5.95
CA PHE A 93 -21.33 -9.38 5.35
C PHE A 93 -21.24 -7.93 4.84
N ILE A 94 -22.27 -7.42 4.15
CA ILE A 94 -22.33 -6.04 3.68
C ILE A 94 -22.35 -5.06 4.87
N SER A 95 -23.08 -5.39 5.96
CA SER A 95 -23.07 -4.57 7.17
C SER A 95 -21.69 -4.50 7.83
N ASN A 96 -20.99 -5.64 7.92
CA ASN A 96 -19.63 -5.71 8.44
C ASN A 96 -18.64 -5.00 7.51
N ALA A 97 -18.80 -5.10 6.19
CA ALA A 97 -18.01 -4.38 5.21
C ALA A 97 -18.18 -2.86 5.38
N LYS A 98 -19.40 -2.37 5.53
CA LYS A 98 -19.67 -0.96 5.83
C LYS A 98 -18.96 -0.51 7.11
N LYS A 99 -19.08 -1.28 8.19
CA LYS A 99 -18.41 -0.98 9.47
C LYS A 99 -16.89 -0.90 9.29
N THR A 100 -16.28 -1.83 8.57
CA THR A 100 -14.84 -1.82 8.27
C THR A 100 -14.41 -0.56 7.50
N LEU A 101 -15.23 -0.11 6.52
CA LEU A 101 -14.97 1.13 5.78
C LEU A 101 -15.09 2.36 6.69
N ASP A 102 -16.07 2.38 7.61
CA ASP A 102 -16.29 3.47 8.56
C ASP A 102 -15.16 3.57 9.60
N GLU A 103 -14.63 2.43 10.02
CA GLU A 103 -13.44 2.37 10.90
C GLU A 103 -12.15 2.79 10.18
N ALA A 104 -12.03 2.52 8.88
CA ALA A 104 -10.85 2.85 8.09
C ALA A 104 -10.71 4.37 7.86
N VAL A 105 -11.79 5.05 7.46
CA VAL A 105 -11.78 6.47 7.12
C VAL A 105 -13.07 7.16 7.52
N TYR A 106 -12.97 8.42 7.91
CA TYR A 106 -14.11 9.28 8.20
C TYR A 106 -14.77 9.78 6.92
N GLY A 107 -16.11 9.87 6.89
CA GLY A 107 -16.87 10.39 5.74
C GLY A 107 -16.66 9.58 4.47
N LEU A 108 -16.55 10.24 3.33
CA LEU A 108 -16.39 9.65 2.01
C LEU A 108 -17.53 8.69 1.63
N GLU A 109 -18.76 9.03 2.04
CA GLU A 109 -19.95 8.17 1.91
C GLU A 109 -20.18 7.70 0.46
N ASP A 110 -20.04 8.62 -0.52
CA ASP A 110 -20.19 8.29 -1.94
C ASP A 110 -19.17 7.22 -2.39
N ALA A 111 -17.90 7.38 -1.96
CA ALA A 111 -16.85 6.42 -2.30
C ALA A 111 -17.07 5.06 -1.62
N LYS A 112 -17.48 5.05 -0.36
CA LYS A 112 -17.81 3.83 0.39
C LYS A 112 -18.99 3.10 -0.24
N MET A 113 -20.04 3.84 -0.64
CA MET A 113 -21.20 3.25 -1.29
C MET A 113 -20.82 2.58 -2.61
N GLN A 114 -20.01 3.22 -3.43
CA GLN A 114 -19.53 2.66 -4.69
C GLN A 114 -18.69 1.39 -4.46
N ILE A 115 -17.84 1.38 -3.43
CA ILE A 115 -17.08 0.18 -3.05
C ILE A 115 -18.03 -0.94 -2.61
N LEU A 116 -19.05 -0.66 -1.80
CA LEU A 116 -20.04 -1.65 -1.38
C LEU A 116 -20.84 -2.21 -2.56
N GLN A 117 -21.18 -1.37 -3.56
CA GLN A 117 -21.83 -1.83 -4.79
C GLN A 117 -20.96 -2.81 -5.56
N MET A 118 -19.65 -2.54 -5.66
CA MET A 118 -18.70 -3.46 -6.30
C MET A 118 -18.56 -4.78 -5.54
N ILE A 119 -18.48 -4.73 -4.22
CA ILE A 119 -18.47 -5.93 -3.37
C ILE A 119 -19.75 -6.74 -3.59
N GLY A 120 -20.91 -6.08 -3.69
CA GLY A 120 -22.18 -6.71 -4.01
C GLY A 120 -22.17 -7.44 -5.37
N GLN A 121 -21.55 -6.85 -6.40
CA GLN A 121 -21.35 -7.52 -7.69
C GLN A 121 -20.48 -8.77 -7.57
N TRP A 122 -19.40 -8.72 -6.79
CA TRP A 122 -18.52 -9.88 -6.60
C TRP A 122 -19.17 -11.00 -5.77
N ILE A 123 -20.09 -10.66 -4.83
CA ILE A 123 -20.92 -11.64 -4.12
C ILE A 123 -21.89 -12.33 -5.09
N ALA A 124 -22.49 -11.54 -5.99
CA ALA A 124 -23.43 -12.06 -6.97
C ALA A 124 -22.76 -12.90 -8.06
N ASN A 125 -21.56 -12.54 -8.47
CA ASN A 125 -20.77 -13.24 -9.47
C ASN A 125 -19.29 -13.36 -9.01
N PRO A 126 -18.94 -14.39 -8.26
CA PRO A 126 -17.57 -14.61 -7.78
C PRO A 126 -16.52 -14.76 -8.87
N ASP A 127 -16.94 -15.17 -10.06
CA ASP A 127 -16.06 -15.32 -11.23
C ASP A 127 -15.94 -14.02 -12.05
N SER A 128 -16.55 -12.94 -11.59
CA SER A 128 -16.44 -11.65 -12.26
C SER A 128 -14.97 -11.21 -12.35
N VAL A 129 -14.63 -10.69 -13.51
CA VAL A 129 -13.28 -10.20 -13.81
C VAL A 129 -12.92 -9.05 -12.90
N GLY A 130 -11.66 -8.99 -12.46
CA GLY A 130 -11.13 -7.89 -11.66
C GLY A 130 -11.35 -6.54 -12.34
N THR A 131 -11.72 -5.53 -11.56
CA THR A 131 -12.05 -4.20 -12.04
C THR A 131 -10.93 -3.23 -11.76
N ALA A 132 -10.66 -2.30 -12.68
CA ALA A 132 -9.77 -1.18 -12.45
C ALA A 132 -10.54 0.00 -11.86
N ILE A 133 -10.10 0.51 -10.72
CA ILE A 133 -10.74 1.61 -10.00
C ILE A 133 -9.79 2.81 -9.97
N ALA A 134 -10.32 4.00 -10.18
CA ALA A 134 -9.60 5.25 -10.02
C ALA A 134 -10.17 6.07 -8.87
N ILE A 135 -9.37 6.39 -7.86
CA ILE A 135 -9.76 7.25 -6.75
C ILE A 135 -9.15 8.64 -6.95
N LYS A 136 -10.00 9.58 -7.37
CA LYS A 136 -9.64 10.98 -7.55
C LYS A 136 -9.92 11.78 -6.27
N GLY A 137 -9.00 12.65 -5.88
CA GLY A 137 -9.27 13.62 -4.82
C GLY A 137 -8.02 14.26 -4.25
N PRO A 138 -8.18 15.28 -3.39
CA PRO A 138 -7.07 16.01 -2.80
C PRO A 138 -6.11 15.11 -2.02
N MET A 139 -4.87 15.56 -1.84
CA MET A 139 -3.91 14.87 -0.97
C MET A 139 -4.41 14.84 0.47
N GLY A 140 -4.08 13.77 1.22
CA GLY A 140 -4.40 13.66 2.63
C GLY A 140 -5.88 13.38 2.96
N THR A 141 -6.70 12.92 2.00
CA THR A 141 -8.10 12.54 2.23
C THR A 141 -8.31 11.07 2.62
N GLY A 142 -7.23 10.33 2.83
CA GLY A 142 -7.32 8.93 3.28
C GLY A 142 -7.51 7.91 2.16
N LYS A 143 -7.26 8.24 0.89
CA LYS A 143 -7.40 7.32 -0.26
C LYS A 143 -6.67 5.99 -0.05
N THR A 144 -5.38 6.05 0.29
CA THR A 144 -4.57 4.85 0.55
C THR A 144 -5.08 4.06 1.76
N THR A 145 -5.50 4.75 2.82
CA THR A 145 -6.06 4.12 4.02
C THR A 145 -7.38 3.41 3.73
N LEU A 146 -8.27 4.03 2.94
CA LEU A 146 -9.53 3.43 2.49
C LEU A 146 -9.30 2.10 1.78
N VAL A 147 -8.28 2.02 0.93
CA VAL A 147 -7.97 0.78 0.19
C VAL A 147 -7.28 -0.23 1.09
N LYS A 148 -6.24 0.18 1.82
CA LYS A 148 -5.44 -0.72 2.66
C LYS A 148 -6.21 -1.28 3.85
N GLU A 149 -6.87 -0.41 4.61
CA GLU A 149 -7.56 -0.80 5.86
C GLU A 149 -9.04 -1.13 5.61
N GLY A 150 -9.62 -0.69 4.50
CA GLY A 150 -10.99 -0.99 4.11
C GLY A 150 -11.05 -2.13 3.09
N VAL A 151 -10.88 -1.84 1.81
CA VAL A 151 -11.09 -2.78 0.69
C VAL A 151 -10.30 -4.08 0.85
N SER A 152 -9.00 -3.97 1.14
CA SER A 152 -8.10 -5.13 1.28
C SER A 152 -8.54 -6.07 2.42
N LYS A 153 -8.96 -5.51 3.56
CA LYS A 153 -9.45 -6.31 4.69
C LYS A 153 -10.79 -6.99 4.41
N ILE A 154 -11.74 -6.26 3.79
CA ILE A 154 -13.05 -6.83 3.42
C ILE A 154 -12.89 -7.99 2.45
N LEU A 155 -12.00 -7.85 1.45
CA LEU A 155 -11.72 -8.90 0.47
C LEU A 155 -10.83 -10.01 1.01
N ASN A 156 -10.23 -9.83 2.19
CA ASN A 156 -9.19 -10.71 2.73
C ASN A 156 -8.05 -10.95 1.71
N ARG A 157 -7.70 -9.91 0.94
CA ARG A 157 -6.62 -9.95 -0.07
C ARG A 157 -5.44 -9.11 0.39
N PRO A 158 -4.20 -9.56 0.14
CA PRO A 158 -3.01 -8.75 0.43
C PRO A 158 -3.04 -7.44 -0.33
N PHE A 159 -2.55 -6.39 0.31
CA PHE A 159 -2.40 -5.06 -0.25
C PHE A 159 -0.96 -4.83 -0.68
N ALA A 160 -0.76 -4.44 -1.94
CA ALA A 160 0.52 -4.01 -2.46
C ALA A 160 0.47 -2.54 -2.87
N PHE A 161 1.45 -1.76 -2.41
CA PHE A 161 1.59 -0.35 -2.73
C PHE A 161 2.67 -0.14 -3.79
N LEU A 162 2.37 0.67 -4.80
CA LEU A 162 3.28 1.00 -5.87
C LEU A 162 3.15 2.48 -6.24
N ALA A 163 4.21 3.26 -5.97
CA ALA A 163 4.27 4.67 -6.34
C ALA A 163 4.76 4.82 -7.79
N LEU A 164 3.93 5.43 -8.63
CA LEU A 164 4.27 5.69 -10.05
C LEU A 164 5.11 6.96 -10.25
N GLY A 165 5.07 7.90 -9.29
CA GLY A 165 5.82 9.15 -9.38
C GLY A 165 7.34 9.01 -9.42
N GLY A 166 7.87 7.83 -9.04
CA GLY A 166 9.30 7.49 -9.11
C GLY A 166 9.67 6.50 -10.22
N ALA A 167 8.69 6.03 -11.00
CA ALA A 167 8.95 5.09 -12.09
C ALA A 167 9.63 5.80 -13.26
N THR A 168 10.80 5.29 -13.67
CA THR A 168 11.64 5.92 -14.71
C THR A 168 11.40 5.38 -16.11
N ASP A 169 11.00 4.11 -16.21
CA ASP A 169 10.74 3.42 -17.48
C ASP A 169 9.85 2.18 -17.30
N SER A 170 9.49 1.54 -18.41
CA SER A 170 8.60 0.38 -18.46
C SER A 170 9.18 -0.86 -17.75
N SER A 171 10.51 -0.99 -17.72
CA SER A 171 11.18 -2.15 -17.11
C SER A 171 10.93 -2.25 -15.58
N PHE A 172 10.58 -1.14 -14.94
CA PHE A 172 10.12 -1.14 -13.56
C PHE A 172 8.91 -2.08 -13.35
N LEU A 173 7.96 -2.13 -14.31
CA LEU A 173 6.76 -2.96 -14.20
C LEU A 173 6.95 -4.36 -14.80
N GLU A 174 7.62 -4.46 -15.96
CA GLU A 174 7.74 -5.68 -16.77
C GLU A 174 9.09 -6.38 -16.66
N GLY A 175 10.06 -5.80 -15.94
CA GLY A 175 11.40 -6.35 -15.83
C GLY A 175 12.26 -6.20 -17.10
N HIS A 176 13.41 -6.84 -17.05
CA HIS A 176 14.37 -6.93 -18.16
C HIS A 176 14.52 -8.37 -18.62
N SER A 177 14.84 -8.58 -19.90
CA SER A 177 15.12 -9.93 -20.41
C SER A 177 16.21 -10.62 -19.56
N TYR A 178 15.97 -11.86 -19.15
CA TYR A 178 16.87 -12.64 -18.31
C TYR A 178 18.24 -12.91 -18.96
N THR A 179 18.36 -12.67 -20.27
CA THR A 179 19.63 -12.82 -21.00
C THR A 179 20.66 -11.76 -20.66
N TYR A 180 20.23 -10.58 -20.17
CA TYR A 180 21.15 -9.52 -19.77
C TYR A 180 21.76 -9.80 -18.39
N GLU A 181 23.00 -9.34 -18.20
CA GLU A 181 23.64 -9.38 -16.89
C GLU A 181 22.98 -8.38 -15.92
N GLY A 182 22.70 -8.82 -14.69
CA GLY A 182 22.00 -8.01 -13.70
C GLY A 182 20.49 -7.84 -13.94
N SER A 183 19.91 -8.62 -14.88
CA SER A 183 18.46 -8.57 -15.14
C SER A 183 17.65 -9.06 -13.94
N SER A 184 16.45 -8.47 -13.78
CA SER A 184 15.48 -8.84 -12.77
C SER A 184 14.07 -8.81 -13.35
N TRP A 185 13.16 -9.54 -12.70
CA TRP A 185 11.73 -9.50 -13.02
C TRP A 185 11.10 -8.17 -12.66
N GLY A 186 9.93 -7.89 -13.24
CA GLY A 186 9.19 -6.66 -13.00
C GLY A 186 8.51 -6.62 -11.63
N LYS A 187 8.13 -5.40 -11.23
CA LYS A 187 7.50 -5.16 -9.93
C LYS A 187 6.16 -5.87 -9.79
N ILE A 188 5.44 -6.12 -10.88
CA ILE A 188 4.17 -6.85 -10.84
C ILE A 188 4.40 -8.30 -10.37
N ILE A 189 5.37 -9.00 -10.94
CA ILE A 189 5.72 -10.37 -10.51
C ILE A 189 6.26 -10.39 -9.09
N ASP A 190 7.08 -9.41 -8.71
CA ASP A 190 7.57 -9.26 -7.33
C ASP A 190 6.40 -9.14 -6.32
N ILE A 191 5.37 -8.36 -6.65
CA ILE A 191 4.15 -8.22 -5.86
C ILE A 191 3.42 -9.55 -5.71
N LEU A 192 3.25 -10.34 -6.80
CA LEU A 192 2.61 -11.64 -6.72
C LEU A 192 3.36 -12.59 -5.77
N ILE A 193 4.69 -12.61 -5.88
CA ILE A 193 5.56 -13.40 -5.00
C ILE A 193 5.45 -12.96 -3.53
N GLN A 194 5.48 -11.66 -3.25
CA GLN A 194 5.36 -11.13 -1.88
C GLN A 194 3.97 -11.38 -1.30
N CYS A 195 2.93 -11.20 -2.08
CA CYS A 195 1.54 -11.39 -1.69
C CYS A 195 1.12 -12.86 -1.57
N GLN A 196 1.89 -13.77 -2.13
CA GLN A 196 1.61 -15.22 -2.17
C GLN A 196 0.21 -15.56 -2.72
N CYS A 197 -0.31 -14.74 -3.65
CA CYS A 197 -1.56 -14.98 -4.37
C CYS A 197 -1.55 -14.28 -5.74
N MET A 198 -2.35 -14.83 -6.69
CA MET A 198 -2.47 -14.29 -8.05
C MET A 198 -3.48 -13.13 -8.18
N ASN A 199 -4.23 -12.81 -7.13
CA ASN A 199 -5.27 -11.79 -7.13
C ASN A 199 -5.16 -10.79 -5.97
N PRO A 200 -3.98 -10.18 -5.72
CA PRO A 200 -3.82 -9.16 -4.70
C PRO A 200 -4.59 -7.87 -5.05
N VAL A 201 -4.69 -6.97 -4.08
CA VAL A 201 -5.10 -5.58 -4.32
C VAL A 201 -3.83 -4.77 -4.59
N ILE A 202 -3.65 -4.32 -5.83
CA ILE A 202 -2.49 -3.51 -6.25
C ILE A 202 -2.92 -2.05 -6.33
N TYR A 203 -2.33 -1.23 -5.47
CA TYR A 203 -2.62 0.19 -5.38
C TYR A 203 -1.49 1.00 -6.01
N PHE A 204 -1.82 1.67 -7.12
CA PHE A 204 -0.93 2.57 -7.83
C PHE A 204 -1.18 4.01 -7.36
N ASP A 205 -0.19 4.61 -6.71
CA ASP A 205 -0.27 5.99 -6.25
C ASP A 205 0.36 6.97 -7.23
N GLU A 206 -0.15 8.19 -7.22
CA GLU A 206 0.38 9.31 -8.01
C GLU A 206 0.38 9.07 -9.53
N LEU A 207 -0.70 8.51 -10.09
CA LEU A 207 -0.84 8.31 -11.54
C LEU A 207 -0.67 9.60 -12.35
N ASP A 208 -1.06 10.74 -11.80
CA ASP A 208 -0.89 12.07 -12.39
C ASP A 208 0.55 12.61 -12.38
N LYS A 209 1.49 11.85 -11.83
CA LYS A 209 2.92 12.17 -11.81
C LYS A 209 3.72 11.40 -12.86
N VAL A 210 3.12 10.44 -13.53
CA VAL A 210 3.78 9.77 -14.66
C VAL A 210 4.08 10.82 -15.74
N SER A 211 5.34 10.88 -16.13
CA SER A 211 5.81 11.91 -17.07
C SER A 211 5.21 11.73 -18.47
N GLY A 212 4.94 12.84 -19.17
CA GLY A 212 4.55 12.83 -20.59
C GLY A 212 5.72 12.59 -21.56
N THR A 213 6.79 11.94 -21.11
CA THR A 213 7.93 11.53 -21.95
C THR A 213 7.63 10.18 -22.63
N PRO A 214 8.36 9.82 -23.71
CA PRO A 214 8.19 8.49 -24.34
C PRO A 214 8.26 7.33 -23.36
N LYS A 215 9.16 7.39 -22.36
CA LYS A 215 9.26 6.38 -21.30
C LYS A 215 8.04 6.34 -20.38
N GLY A 216 7.44 7.49 -20.09
CA GLY A 216 6.19 7.56 -19.33
C GLY A 216 5.01 7.02 -20.13
N GLU A 217 4.99 7.22 -21.46
CA GLU A 217 3.97 6.66 -22.35
C GLU A 217 4.06 5.12 -22.40
N GLU A 218 5.27 4.54 -22.35
CA GLU A 218 5.44 3.09 -22.22
C GLU A 218 4.79 2.57 -20.91
N ILE A 219 5.00 3.25 -19.79
CA ILE A 219 4.36 2.90 -18.51
C ILE A 219 2.84 2.95 -18.66
N ILE A 220 2.30 4.02 -19.26
CA ILE A 220 0.86 4.16 -19.50
C ILE A 220 0.36 3.04 -20.40
N GLY A 221 1.12 2.63 -21.42
CA GLY A 221 0.81 1.48 -22.26
C GLY A 221 0.59 0.21 -21.44
N ILE A 222 1.54 -0.12 -20.55
CA ILE A 222 1.45 -1.30 -19.65
C ILE A 222 0.22 -1.20 -18.74
N LEU A 223 0.01 -0.04 -18.11
CA LEU A 223 -1.16 0.16 -17.23
C LEU A 223 -2.47 0.05 -18.01
N THR A 224 -2.48 0.46 -19.26
CA THR A 224 -3.64 0.31 -20.15
C THR A 224 -3.94 -1.15 -20.44
N HIS A 225 -2.91 -1.98 -20.67
CA HIS A 225 -3.05 -3.43 -20.80
C HIS A 225 -3.58 -4.07 -19.52
N LEU A 226 -3.05 -3.68 -18.35
CA LEU A 226 -3.48 -4.21 -17.05
C LEU A 226 -4.96 -3.87 -16.73
N THR A 227 -5.44 -2.71 -17.20
CA THR A 227 -6.82 -2.27 -16.97
C THR A 227 -7.82 -2.81 -17.99
N ASP A 228 -7.35 -3.36 -19.08
CA ASP A 228 -8.18 -3.96 -20.12
C ASP A 228 -8.53 -5.40 -19.78
N THR A 229 -9.80 -5.69 -19.56
CA THR A 229 -10.29 -7.02 -19.19
C THR A 229 -10.07 -8.09 -20.27
N THR A 230 -9.82 -7.69 -21.51
CA THR A 230 -9.51 -8.61 -22.62
C THR A 230 -8.02 -8.93 -22.70
N GLN A 231 -7.16 -8.06 -22.18
CA GLN A 231 -5.70 -8.17 -22.30
C GLN A 231 -5.00 -8.55 -21.00
N ASN A 232 -5.60 -8.25 -19.86
CA ASN A 232 -4.98 -8.52 -18.53
C ASN A 232 -4.87 -10.03 -18.19
N THR A 233 -5.42 -10.91 -19.02
CA THR A 233 -5.19 -12.37 -18.95
C THR A 233 -3.81 -12.76 -19.51
N GLN A 234 -3.14 -11.86 -20.24
CA GLN A 234 -1.88 -12.10 -20.94
C GLN A 234 -0.85 -11.03 -20.58
N PHE A 235 -0.63 -10.81 -19.26
CA PHE A 235 0.43 -9.91 -18.82
C PHE A 235 1.79 -10.53 -19.08
N HIS A 236 2.63 -9.84 -19.84
CA HIS A 236 3.95 -10.29 -20.24
C HIS A 236 5.04 -9.64 -19.40
N ASP A 237 5.80 -10.46 -18.65
CA ASP A 237 7.02 -10.02 -17.96
C ASP A 237 8.23 -10.39 -18.81
N LYS A 238 9.11 -9.42 -19.11
CA LYS A 238 10.26 -9.62 -20.00
C LYS A 238 11.28 -10.61 -19.45
N TYR A 239 11.36 -10.78 -18.14
CA TYR A 239 12.23 -11.77 -17.51
C TYR A 239 11.73 -13.21 -17.75
N PHE A 240 10.41 -13.38 -17.83
CA PHE A 240 9.73 -14.64 -18.13
C PHE A 240 9.18 -14.67 -19.57
N SER A 241 10.00 -14.33 -20.53
CA SER A 241 9.65 -13.98 -21.93
C SER A 241 8.71 -14.91 -22.69
N ASN A 242 8.51 -16.16 -22.22
CA ASN A 242 7.65 -17.15 -22.86
C ASN A 242 6.38 -17.44 -22.05
N MET A 243 6.04 -16.58 -21.08
CA MET A 243 4.94 -16.85 -20.14
C MET A 243 4.05 -15.64 -20.01
N ASP A 244 2.76 -15.85 -20.22
CA ASP A 244 1.74 -14.85 -19.98
C ASP A 244 1.03 -15.11 -18.64
N PHE A 245 1.03 -14.11 -17.78
CA PHE A 245 0.43 -14.20 -16.45
C PHE A 245 -1.01 -13.71 -16.49
N ASN A 246 -1.93 -14.53 -16.01
CA ASN A 246 -3.32 -14.16 -15.91
C ASN A 246 -3.56 -13.30 -14.65
N LEU A 247 -3.75 -11.99 -14.86
CA LEU A 247 -4.04 -11.01 -13.82
C LEU A 247 -5.51 -10.57 -13.79
N SER A 248 -6.38 -11.22 -14.53
CA SER A 248 -7.79 -10.84 -14.66
C SER A 248 -8.56 -10.83 -13.34
N LYS A 249 -8.11 -11.56 -12.33
CA LYS A 249 -8.73 -11.60 -10.99
C LYS A 249 -8.07 -10.63 -9.99
N ALA A 250 -6.97 -9.95 -10.37
CA ALA A 250 -6.34 -8.93 -9.53
C ALA A 250 -7.18 -7.65 -9.51
N LEU A 251 -7.14 -6.92 -8.40
CA LEU A 251 -7.83 -5.65 -8.27
C LEU A 251 -6.81 -4.52 -8.40
N PHE A 252 -6.96 -3.71 -9.45
CA PHE A 252 -6.11 -2.57 -9.71
C PHE A 252 -6.78 -1.28 -9.23
N ILE A 253 -6.16 -0.58 -8.31
CA ILE A 253 -6.68 0.69 -7.80
C ILE A 253 -5.65 1.79 -8.03
N PHE A 254 -6.06 2.83 -8.73
CA PHE A 254 -5.22 3.98 -9.06
C PHE A 254 -5.62 5.18 -8.24
N SER A 255 -4.67 5.98 -7.79
CA SER A 255 -4.95 7.27 -7.17
C SER A 255 -4.31 8.40 -7.95
N TYR A 256 -5.03 9.52 -8.03
CA TYR A 256 -4.52 10.76 -8.59
C TYR A 256 -5.24 11.98 -7.99
N ASN A 257 -4.60 13.13 -8.11
CA ASN A 257 -5.16 14.39 -7.65
C ASN A 257 -5.67 15.23 -8.82
N ASP A 258 -4.89 15.31 -9.90
CA ASP A 258 -5.20 16.11 -11.08
C ASP A 258 -5.58 15.21 -12.26
N GLU A 259 -6.88 15.16 -12.57
CA GLU A 259 -7.43 14.35 -13.66
C GLU A 259 -6.94 14.81 -15.05
N LYS A 260 -6.57 16.07 -15.21
CA LYS A 260 -6.12 16.62 -16.51
C LYS A 260 -4.77 16.04 -16.95
N LYS A 261 -3.98 15.56 -15.98
CA LYS A 261 -2.67 14.95 -16.20
C LYS A 261 -2.73 13.44 -16.43
N VAL A 262 -3.88 12.82 -16.23
CA VAL A 262 -4.07 11.39 -16.47
C VAL A 262 -4.42 11.16 -17.94
N ASN A 263 -3.74 10.20 -18.57
CA ASN A 263 -3.98 9.81 -19.95
C ASN A 263 -5.47 9.46 -20.17
N PRO A 264 -6.15 10.05 -21.18
CA PRO A 264 -7.57 9.83 -21.41
C PRO A 264 -7.93 8.37 -21.68
N ILE A 265 -7.09 7.62 -22.42
CA ILE A 265 -7.34 6.21 -22.77
C ILE A 265 -7.36 5.36 -21.51
N LEU A 266 -6.39 5.55 -20.60
CA LEU A 266 -6.34 4.84 -19.33
C LEU A 266 -7.51 5.25 -18.43
N ARG A 267 -7.87 6.53 -18.40
CA ARG A 267 -8.97 7.06 -17.59
C ARG A 267 -10.32 6.43 -17.96
N ASP A 268 -10.60 6.23 -19.23
CA ASP A 268 -11.86 5.66 -19.70
C ASP A 268 -12.04 4.18 -19.35
N ARG A 269 -10.96 3.49 -19.02
CA ARG A 269 -10.95 2.07 -18.60
C ARG A 269 -11.14 1.86 -17.10
N MET A 270 -11.12 2.93 -16.31
CA MET A 270 -11.20 2.86 -14.87
C MET A 270 -12.56 3.33 -14.34
N TYR A 271 -13.12 2.59 -13.38
CA TYR A 271 -14.28 3.06 -12.63
C TYR A 271 -13.87 4.19 -11.68
N LYS A 272 -14.40 5.39 -11.92
CA LYS A 272 -13.97 6.60 -11.22
C LYS A 272 -14.75 6.83 -9.94
N ILE A 273 -14.05 6.87 -8.82
CA ILE A 273 -14.53 7.28 -7.50
C ILE A 273 -13.94 8.66 -7.18
N THR A 274 -14.79 9.61 -6.80
CA THR A 274 -14.33 10.96 -6.44
C THR A 274 -14.45 11.18 -4.94
N THR A 275 -13.34 11.59 -4.30
CA THR A 275 -13.32 12.00 -2.89
C THR A 275 -13.24 13.52 -2.80
N LYS A 276 -14.02 14.10 -1.88
CA LYS A 276 -13.99 15.52 -1.59
C LYS A 276 -12.95 15.82 -0.50
N GLY A 277 -12.55 17.08 -0.37
CA GLY A 277 -11.81 17.54 0.80
C GLY A 277 -12.70 17.61 2.02
N TYR A 278 -12.08 17.74 3.19
CA TYR A 278 -12.78 17.85 4.47
C TYR A 278 -12.99 19.32 4.87
N ASP A 279 -14.13 19.61 5.46
CA ASP A 279 -14.40 20.87 6.11
C ASP A 279 -13.74 20.95 7.52
N SER A 280 -13.80 22.10 8.18
CA SER A 280 -13.16 22.28 9.49
C SER A 280 -13.79 21.39 10.57
N LYS A 281 -15.11 21.14 10.50
CA LYS A 281 -15.79 20.25 11.47
C LYS A 281 -15.39 18.79 11.28
N GLU A 282 -15.32 18.35 10.03
CA GLU A 282 -14.86 17.01 9.68
C GLU A 282 -13.40 16.79 10.10
N LYS A 283 -12.52 17.79 9.89
CA LYS A 283 -11.12 17.73 10.33
C LYS A 283 -10.98 17.60 11.85
N ILE A 284 -11.82 18.31 12.62
CA ILE A 284 -11.87 18.16 14.07
C ILE A 284 -12.28 16.73 14.44
N ALA A 285 -13.36 16.21 13.86
CA ALA A 285 -13.82 14.86 14.13
C ALA A 285 -12.78 13.80 13.75
N ILE A 286 -12.09 13.97 12.60
CA ILE A 286 -10.99 13.09 12.17
C ILE A 286 -9.83 13.14 13.16
N SER A 287 -9.48 14.34 13.64
CA SER A 287 -8.39 14.49 14.60
C SER A 287 -8.69 13.77 15.91
N GLN A 288 -9.87 13.98 16.47
CA GLN A 288 -10.27 13.36 17.74
C GLN A 288 -10.41 11.84 17.65
N LYS A 289 -11.05 11.33 16.57
CA LYS A 289 -11.39 9.91 16.47
C LYS A 289 -10.27 9.03 15.89
N TYR A 290 -9.41 9.59 15.01
CA TYR A 290 -8.45 8.78 14.24
C TYR A 290 -6.99 9.20 14.40
N LEU A 291 -6.69 10.53 14.41
CA LEU A 291 -5.30 10.98 14.41
C LEU A 291 -4.71 10.98 15.82
N ILE A 292 -5.38 11.64 16.76
CA ILE A 292 -4.91 11.78 18.15
C ILE A 292 -4.69 10.40 18.81
N PRO A 293 -5.64 9.44 18.76
CA PRO A 293 -5.42 8.13 19.36
C PRO A 293 -4.19 7.42 18.79
N LYS A 294 -4.03 7.42 17.46
CA LYS A 294 -2.88 6.80 16.80
C LYS A 294 -1.54 7.45 17.17
N ILE A 295 -1.49 8.78 17.23
CA ILE A 295 -0.28 9.53 17.59
C ILE A 295 0.07 9.30 19.06
N ARG A 296 -0.94 9.32 19.94
CA ARG A 296 -0.80 9.07 21.36
C ARG A 296 -0.22 7.69 21.65
N ASP A 297 -0.71 6.66 20.95
CA ASP A 297 -0.21 5.30 21.08
C ASP A 297 1.26 5.17 20.66
N LEU A 298 1.70 5.92 19.67
CA LEU A 298 3.10 5.93 19.21
C LEU A 298 4.04 6.48 20.28
N VAL A 299 3.64 7.54 21.00
CA VAL A 299 4.45 8.18 22.05
C VAL A 299 4.15 7.63 23.46
N LYS A 300 3.23 6.66 23.56
CA LYS A 300 2.88 6.00 24.83
C LYS A 300 2.41 6.97 25.91
N PHE A 301 1.56 7.91 25.56
CA PHE A 301 0.79 8.69 26.52
C PHE A 301 -0.50 7.96 26.89
N GLU A 302 -0.94 8.09 28.14
CA GLU A 302 -2.26 7.63 28.60
C GLU A 302 -3.37 8.52 28.06
N ASP A 303 -4.61 8.01 28.09
CA ASP A 303 -5.76 8.63 27.43
C ASP A 303 -6.02 10.06 27.87
N ASP A 304 -5.89 10.35 29.16
CA ASP A 304 -6.22 11.65 29.77
C ASP A 304 -5.02 12.57 29.97
N ASN A 305 -3.82 12.15 29.60
CA ASN A 305 -2.61 12.93 29.86
C ASN A 305 -2.54 14.22 29.03
N ILE A 306 -3.00 14.18 27.76
CA ILE A 306 -2.96 15.34 26.86
C ILE A 306 -4.34 15.58 26.28
N ILE A 307 -4.88 16.76 26.56
CA ILE A 307 -6.17 17.21 26.06
C ILE A 307 -5.95 18.29 24.99
N ILE A 308 -6.44 18.05 23.78
CA ILE A 308 -6.42 19.04 22.70
C ILE A 308 -7.88 19.46 22.41
N PRO A 309 -8.30 20.66 22.85
CA PRO A 309 -9.65 21.17 22.60
C PRO A 309 -9.94 21.36 21.11
N ASP A 310 -11.22 21.27 20.74
CA ASP A 310 -11.68 21.50 19.36
C ASP A 310 -11.31 22.87 18.82
N GLU A 311 -11.29 23.90 19.67
CA GLU A 311 -10.85 25.25 19.32
C GLU A 311 -9.37 25.28 18.91
N THR A 312 -8.53 24.50 19.58
CA THR A 312 -7.09 24.38 19.24
C THR A 312 -6.91 23.65 17.92
N ILE A 313 -7.68 22.58 17.66
CA ILE A 313 -7.64 21.87 16.37
C ILE A 313 -8.13 22.80 15.26
N LYS A 314 -9.19 23.56 15.48
CA LYS A 314 -9.66 24.57 14.53
C LYS A 314 -8.59 25.63 14.23
N PHE A 315 -7.92 26.14 15.26
CA PHE A 315 -6.81 27.06 15.10
C PHE A 315 -5.67 26.47 14.25
N LEU A 316 -5.32 25.20 14.46
CA LEU A 316 -4.34 24.49 13.63
C LEU A 316 -4.81 24.42 12.17
N CYS A 317 -6.07 24.06 11.91
CA CYS A 317 -6.62 24.00 10.56
C CYS A 317 -6.57 25.34 9.84
N ASP A 318 -6.94 26.43 10.52
CA ASP A 318 -7.08 27.74 9.90
C ASP A 318 -5.73 28.45 9.71
N ASN A 319 -4.78 28.25 10.64
CA ASN A 319 -3.53 29.04 10.67
C ASN A 319 -2.27 28.27 10.28
N MET A 320 -2.25 26.93 10.41
CA MET A 320 -1.02 26.13 10.27
C MET A 320 -1.04 25.14 9.10
N THR A 321 -2.18 24.92 8.45
CA THR A 321 -2.29 23.94 7.35
C THR A 321 -2.36 24.55 5.95
N ASN A 322 -2.19 25.86 5.80
CA ASN A 322 -2.18 26.58 4.51
C ASN A 322 -3.39 26.26 3.61
N GLY A 323 -4.59 26.15 4.19
CA GLY A 323 -5.81 25.85 3.42
C GLY A 323 -5.86 24.44 2.82
N GLU A 324 -5.12 23.48 3.36
CA GLU A 324 -5.13 22.09 2.91
C GLU A 324 -6.55 21.51 2.92
N LYS A 325 -6.92 20.85 1.84
CA LYS A 325 -8.22 20.15 1.72
C LYS A 325 -8.27 18.79 2.43
N GLY A 326 -7.13 18.20 2.72
CA GLY A 326 -6.99 16.97 3.48
C GLY A 326 -6.61 17.20 4.95
N VAL A 327 -6.02 16.20 5.58
CA VAL A 327 -5.55 16.23 6.98
C VAL A 327 -4.06 15.87 7.12
N ARG A 328 -3.29 15.93 6.03
CA ARG A 328 -1.87 15.53 6.05
C ARG A 328 -1.01 16.48 6.88
N ASN A 329 -1.17 17.80 6.64
CA ASN A 329 -0.45 18.82 7.41
C ASN A 329 -0.98 18.92 8.83
N LEU A 330 -2.30 18.78 9.04
CA LEU A 330 -2.89 18.73 10.37
C LEU A 330 -2.33 17.56 11.19
N LYS A 331 -2.23 16.37 10.60
CA LYS A 331 -1.58 15.22 11.23
C LYS A 331 -0.14 15.53 11.64
N ARG A 332 0.63 16.15 10.74
CA ARG A 332 2.01 16.55 11.01
C ARG A 332 2.10 17.55 12.16
N CYS A 333 1.21 18.55 12.22
CA CYS A 333 1.16 19.49 13.34
C CYS A 333 0.89 18.77 14.67
N LEU A 334 -0.05 17.82 14.70
CA LEU A 334 -0.33 17.02 15.88
C LEU A 334 0.87 16.15 16.28
N GLU A 335 1.53 15.50 15.32
CA GLU A 335 2.76 14.72 15.56
C GLU A 335 3.87 15.57 16.17
N ILE A 336 4.08 16.80 15.70
CA ILE A 336 5.06 17.74 16.26
C ILE A 336 4.69 18.11 17.71
N ILE A 337 3.43 18.41 17.98
CA ILE A 337 2.95 18.74 19.34
C ILE A 337 3.24 17.58 20.28
N TYR A 338 2.79 16.36 19.95
CA TYR A 338 2.98 15.19 20.79
C TYR A 338 4.46 14.82 20.97
N SER A 339 5.26 14.92 19.91
CA SER A 339 6.71 14.67 19.98
C SER A 339 7.43 15.64 20.89
N LYS A 340 7.12 16.95 20.80
CA LYS A 340 7.73 17.96 21.69
C LYS A 340 7.26 17.80 23.13
N LEU A 341 5.98 17.55 23.37
CA LEU A 341 5.48 17.27 24.71
C LEU A 341 6.12 16.00 25.30
N ASN A 342 6.35 14.97 24.48
CA ASN A 342 7.07 13.78 24.92
C ASN A 342 8.53 14.11 25.32
N LEU A 343 9.22 14.95 24.53
CA LEU A 343 10.56 15.40 24.87
C LEU A 343 10.57 16.18 26.20
N PHE A 344 9.64 17.11 26.39
CA PHE A 344 9.54 17.90 27.61
C PHE A 344 9.18 17.08 28.85
N ARG A 345 8.41 15.99 28.67
CA ARG A 345 8.16 15.02 29.76
C ARG A 345 9.42 14.29 30.21
N LEU A 346 10.38 14.07 29.29
CA LEU A 346 11.63 13.37 29.55
C LEU A 346 12.75 14.28 30.07
N THR A 347 12.55 15.60 29.99
CA THR A 347 13.47 16.62 30.51
C THR A 347 12.83 17.29 31.71
N ASP A 348 13.59 17.61 32.77
CA ASP A 348 13.05 18.18 34.02
C ASP A 348 12.53 19.63 33.91
N GLY A 349 12.10 20.05 32.70
CA GLY A 349 11.39 21.30 32.47
C GLY A 349 12.23 22.59 32.50
N GLU A 350 13.48 22.53 32.97
CA GLU A 350 14.39 23.68 33.08
C GLU A 350 15.62 23.59 32.19
N THR A 351 15.70 22.56 31.36
CA THR A 351 16.84 22.35 30.48
C THR A 351 16.69 23.17 29.20
N GLU A 352 17.62 24.09 28.96
CA GLU A 352 17.78 24.72 27.65
C GLU A 352 18.32 23.66 26.68
N LEU A 353 17.43 23.13 25.83
CA LEU A 353 17.80 22.09 24.86
C LEU A 353 18.59 22.68 23.69
N PHE A 354 18.26 23.91 23.28
CA PHE A 354 18.93 24.67 22.23
C PHE A 354 18.70 26.18 22.46
N ASP A 355 19.58 27.05 21.98
CA ASP A 355 19.58 28.51 22.17
C ASP A 355 18.23 29.23 21.93
N ASN A 356 17.26 28.59 21.30
CA ASN A 356 15.95 29.15 20.96
C ASN A 356 14.75 28.32 21.41
N GLU A 357 14.93 27.19 22.13
CA GLU A 357 13.85 26.33 22.58
C GLU A 357 13.97 26.07 24.10
N LYS A 358 13.18 26.81 24.89
CA LYS A 358 13.04 26.54 26.31
C LYS A 358 11.99 25.46 26.53
N SER A 359 12.37 24.38 27.20
CA SER A 359 11.41 23.41 27.71
C SER A 359 10.58 24.07 28.83
N PHE A 360 9.37 23.59 29.01
CA PHE A 360 8.53 23.99 30.16
C PHE A 360 8.05 22.72 30.87
N LYS A 361 7.82 22.84 32.18
CA LYS A 361 7.33 21.73 33.00
C LYS A 361 5.91 21.36 32.56
N ILE A 362 5.69 20.07 32.34
CA ILE A 362 4.39 19.52 31.98
C ILE A 362 3.79 18.84 33.21
N GLU A 363 2.60 19.27 33.60
CA GLU A 363 1.80 18.61 34.63
C GLU A 363 0.57 17.98 33.99
N PHE A 364 0.33 16.71 34.27
CA PHE A 364 -0.81 15.99 33.72
C PHE A 364 -2.06 16.11 34.59
N PRO A 365 -3.27 16.24 34.03
CA PRO A 365 -3.58 16.34 32.61
C PRO A 365 -3.17 17.70 32.00
N PHE A 366 -2.50 17.70 30.85
CA PHE A 366 -2.02 18.90 30.17
C PHE A 366 -2.95 19.31 29.04
N THR A 367 -3.47 20.54 29.08
CA THR A 367 -4.33 21.09 28.03
C THR A 367 -3.52 21.92 27.05
N VAL A 368 -3.55 21.52 25.76
CA VAL A 368 -2.87 22.22 24.67
C VAL A 368 -3.75 23.37 24.20
N THR A 369 -3.43 24.58 24.62
CA THR A 369 -4.09 25.82 24.19
C THR A 369 -3.45 26.39 22.92
N THR A 370 -4.11 27.34 22.25
CA THR A 370 -3.57 28.03 21.07
C THR A 370 -2.23 28.71 21.33
N SER A 371 -2.05 29.28 22.52
CA SER A 371 -0.79 29.90 22.94
C SER A 371 0.34 28.87 23.11
N VAL A 372 0.03 27.65 23.53
CA VAL A 372 0.98 26.55 23.60
C VAL A 372 1.36 26.08 22.20
N VAL A 373 0.40 25.99 21.28
CA VAL A 373 0.66 25.64 19.88
C VAL A 373 1.63 26.62 19.23
N GLU A 374 1.45 27.93 19.42
CA GLU A 374 2.34 28.97 18.87
C GLU A 374 3.78 28.85 19.42
N LYS A 375 3.95 28.40 20.66
CA LYS A 375 5.26 28.12 21.23
C LYS A 375 5.89 26.84 20.69
N LEU A 376 5.08 25.81 20.48
CA LEU A 376 5.55 24.50 20.00
C LEU A 376 5.81 24.49 18.50
N ILE A 377 4.98 25.17 17.72
CA ILE A 377 5.09 25.23 16.25
C ILE A 377 5.45 26.65 15.84
N LYS A 378 6.73 26.91 15.55
CA LYS A 378 7.17 28.20 15.00
C LYS A 378 6.58 28.37 13.60
N LYS A 379 5.87 29.48 13.36
CA LYS A 379 5.56 29.93 12.00
C LYS A 379 6.89 30.29 11.33
N ASN A 380 7.36 29.47 10.41
CA ASN A 380 8.42 29.89 9.50
C ASN A 380 7.78 30.87 8.51
N ASP A 381 8.29 32.09 8.46
CA ASP A 381 7.89 33.17 7.53
C ASP A 381 8.18 32.84 6.06
N GLU A 382 8.77 31.71 5.74
CA GLU A 382 8.99 31.22 4.38
C GLU A 382 8.50 29.78 4.26
N ASN A 383 7.40 29.56 3.63
CA ASN A 383 6.86 28.40 2.86
C ASN A 383 7.52 26.99 3.02
N LYS A 384 8.19 26.66 4.13
CA LYS A 384 8.77 25.34 4.34
C LYS A 384 8.55 24.87 5.77
N ILE A 385 7.53 24.04 5.95
CA ILE A 385 7.51 23.10 7.08
C ILE A 385 8.79 22.25 6.96
N PRO A 386 9.63 22.12 8.00
CA PRO A 386 10.89 21.40 7.90
C PRO A 386 10.64 19.97 7.39
N PHE A 387 11.26 19.63 6.29
CA PHE A 387 11.35 18.26 5.83
C PHE A 387 12.20 17.48 6.83
N GLY A 388 11.66 16.44 7.44
CA GLY A 388 12.46 15.41 8.08
C GLY A 388 12.31 15.32 9.59
N MET A 389 11.27 14.67 10.02
CA MET A 389 11.32 13.69 11.11
C MET A 389 10.40 12.56 10.69
N TYR A 390 10.97 11.58 10.04
CA TYR A 390 10.38 10.25 9.93
C TYR A 390 10.70 9.51 11.23
N ILE A 391 9.68 9.19 11.98
CA ILE A 391 9.71 8.13 12.99
C ILE A 391 9.13 6.89 12.38
#